data_fff5603308000e0efa2b02e5d503b107
#
_entry.id   fff5603308000e0efa2b02e5d503b107
#
_cell.length_a   1.000
_cell.length_b   1.000
_cell.length_c   1.000
_cell.angle_alpha   90.00
_cell.angle_beta   90.00
_cell.angle_gamma   90.00
#
_symmetry.space_group_name_H-M   'P 1'
#
loop_
_entity.id
_entity.type
_entity.pdbx_description
1 polymer ?
#
loop_
_entity_poly.entity_id
_entity_poly.type
_entity_poly.pdbx_seq_one_letter_code
_entity_poly.pdbx_strand_id
1 'polypeptide(L)'
;MTGVLTAEMNPETKKTCSVPSPEKKTEAEAHTDGSRERKPCPICPHHCNLSEGGIGLCHARGGVGGKDCLNYGDITSIALDPIDKKPLKRFHPGSTVLSVGSFGCNLRCPFCQNHEIATASRRGGQKASPKELADLAASMKARGNIGLAYTYNEPLVGHEFVRDCAAEIRMLGMKNVLVTNGSFCLEPLEGLIPLIDATNVDLKGFTQSYYDWVGGDLETVKRFIARLAGTCHVEVTTLVVPGKNDRAEEIDALAAWLSGLGDIPLHLSRCFPRHRFEGEPTPPDTLYKLADAARAHLKHVYLGNI
;
A
#
# COMPACT_ATOMS: atom_id res chain seq x y z
N MET A 1 16.38 6.93 40.21
CA MET A 1 17.22 7.55 39.17
C MET A 1 16.76 6.98 37.85
N THR A 2 15.94 7.74 37.15
CA THR A 2 15.28 7.37 35.91
C THR A 2 16.09 7.93 34.75
N GLY A 3 16.80 7.06 34.04
CA GLY A 3 17.50 7.40 32.79
C GLY A 3 16.57 7.25 31.60
N VAL A 4 16.09 8.37 31.06
CA VAL A 4 15.41 8.41 29.78
C VAL A 4 16.47 8.36 28.68
N LEU A 5 16.51 7.26 27.93
CA LEU A 5 17.31 7.16 26.71
C LEU A 5 16.52 7.85 25.58
N THR A 6 16.89 9.09 25.28
CA THR A 6 16.50 9.76 24.04
C THR A 6 17.33 9.17 22.90
N ALA A 7 16.70 8.43 22.00
CA ALA A 7 17.31 8.01 20.76
C ALA A 7 17.52 9.25 19.87
N GLU A 8 18.77 9.69 19.74
CA GLU A 8 19.16 10.71 18.78
C GLU A 8 18.97 10.15 17.36
N MET A 9 18.00 10.69 16.64
CA MET A 9 17.79 10.40 15.22
C MET A 9 18.96 10.97 14.42
N ASN A 10 19.73 10.09 13.80
CA ASN A 10 20.80 10.42 12.87
C ASN A 10 20.25 11.30 11.71
N PRO A 11 20.81 12.50 11.44
CA PRO A 11 20.29 13.45 10.46
C PRO A 11 20.47 13.04 8.99
N GLU A 12 21.08 11.88 8.69
CA GLU A 12 21.37 11.47 7.31
C GLU A 12 20.21 10.78 6.56
N THR A 13 19.06 10.57 7.18
CA THR A 13 17.94 9.84 6.55
C THR A 13 16.89 10.72 5.82
N LYS A 14 17.19 12.00 5.59
CA LYS A 14 16.35 12.87 4.76
C LYS A 14 16.68 12.73 3.25
N LYS A 15 16.64 11.52 2.71
CA LYS A 15 16.34 11.36 1.28
C LYS A 15 14.83 11.46 1.13
N THR A 16 14.33 12.66 0.94
CA THR A 16 12.97 12.92 0.45
C THR A 16 12.75 12.17 -0.86
N CYS A 17 11.52 11.77 -1.14
CA CYS A 17 11.12 11.34 -2.48
C CYS A 17 11.23 12.58 -3.40
N SER A 18 12.47 12.93 -3.78
CA SER A 18 12.75 14.16 -4.51
C SER A 18 12.38 13.98 -5.97
N VAL A 19 11.48 14.83 -6.44
CA VAL A 19 11.26 15.07 -7.86
C VAL A 19 12.62 15.46 -8.47
N PRO A 20 13.11 14.80 -9.54
CA PRO A 20 14.34 15.20 -10.19
C PRO A 20 14.29 16.68 -10.60
N SER A 21 15.27 17.47 -10.21
CA SER A 21 15.39 18.86 -10.66
C SER A 21 15.52 18.87 -12.18
N PRO A 22 14.83 19.77 -12.90
CA PRO A 22 15.00 19.87 -14.34
C PRO A 22 16.44 20.30 -14.65
N GLU A 23 17.18 19.47 -15.38
CA GLU A 23 18.48 19.85 -15.91
C GLU A 23 18.36 21.14 -16.72
N LYS A 24 19.24 22.11 -16.44
CA LYS A 24 19.35 23.35 -17.20
C LYS A 24 19.77 23.02 -18.64
N LYS A 25 18.79 22.94 -19.54
CA LYS A 25 19.03 22.94 -20.98
C LYS A 25 19.34 24.37 -21.41
N THR A 26 20.48 24.52 -22.03
CA THR A 26 20.94 25.74 -22.75
C THR A 26 19.86 26.19 -23.74
N GLU A 27 19.65 27.51 -23.77
CA GLU A 27 18.74 28.20 -24.68
C GLU A 27 19.12 27.87 -26.16
N ALA A 28 18.26 27.10 -26.82
CA ALA A 28 18.24 26.95 -28.26
C ALA A 28 16.81 27.21 -28.72
N GLU A 29 16.69 28.20 -29.53
CA GLU A 29 15.60 28.74 -30.34
C GLU A 29 14.21 28.06 -30.21
N ALA A 30 13.24 28.89 -29.74
CA ALA A 30 11.83 28.55 -29.60
C ALA A 30 11.15 28.37 -30.97
N HIS A 31 11.02 27.14 -31.42
CA HIS A 31 9.88 26.78 -32.27
C HIS A 31 8.65 26.60 -31.40
N THR A 32 7.67 27.46 -31.57
CA THR A 32 6.35 27.36 -30.94
C THR A 32 5.57 26.20 -31.56
N ASP A 33 5.93 24.98 -31.17
CA ASP A 33 5.08 23.82 -31.23
C ASP A 33 4.26 23.80 -29.93
N GLY A 34 2.93 23.71 -30.04
CA GLY A 34 2.01 23.77 -28.91
C GLY A 34 2.22 22.61 -27.90
N SER A 35 3.39 22.58 -27.27
CA SER A 35 3.77 21.58 -26.29
C SER A 35 2.87 21.72 -25.06
N ARG A 36 1.93 20.77 -24.91
CA ARG A 36 1.07 20.67 -23.74
C ARG A 36 1.94 20.62 -22.50
N GLU A 37 1.67 21.49 -21.52
CA GLU A 37 2.36 21.50 -20.23
C GLU A 37 2.39 20.08 -19.63
N ARG A 38 3.58 19.63 -19.18
CA ARG A 38 3.77 18.34 -18.50
C ARG A 38 4.43 18.56 -17.16
N LYS A 39 3.96 17.82 -16.14
CA LYS A 39 4.57 17.83 -14.81
C LYS A 39 4.67 16.41 -14.25
N PRO A 40 5.70 16.11 -13.44
CA PRO A 40 5.78 14.83 -12.75
C PRO A 40 4.67 14.70 -11.71
N CYS A 41 4.05 13.51 -11.64
CA CYS A 41 3.08 13.18 -10.61
C CYS A 41 3.82 12.94 -9.28
N PRO A 42 3.42 13.57 -8.16
CA PRO A 42 4.15 13.46 -6.90
C PRO A 42 3.78 12.23 -6.06
N ILE A 43 2.81 11.41 -6.48
CA ILE A 43 2.14 10.44 -5.61
C ILE A 43 3.00 9.20 -5.30
N CYS A 44 3.80 8.73 -6.26
CA CYS A 44 4.60 7.52 -6.10
C CYS A 44 5.93 7.62 -6.84
N PRO A 45 6.90 6.71 -6.61
CA PRO A 45 8.26 6.76 -7.20
C PRO A 45 8.31 6.76 -8.73
N HIS A 46 7.23 6.42 -9.41
CA HIS A 46 7.20 6.48 -10.89
C HIS A 46 7.25 7.90 -11.44
N HIS A 47 6.81 8.90 -10.68
CA HIS A 47 6.81 10.31 -11.10
C HIS A 47 6.38 10.50 -12.56
N CYS A 48 5.30 9.82 -12.99
CA CYS A 48 4.79 9.88 -14.36
C CYS A 48 4.69 11.33 -14.83
N ASN A 49 5.35 11.66 -15.93
CA ASN A 49 5.35 13.00 -16.49
C ASN A 49 4.08 13.22 -17.33
N LEU A 50 3.04 13.81 -16.72
CA LEU A 50 1.68 13.86 -17.25
C LEU A 50 1.31 15.24 -17.78
N SER A 51 0.70 15.26 -18.97
CA SER A 51 0.05 16.41 -19.59
C SER A 51 -1.46 16.34 -19.41
N GLU A 52 -2.16 17.37 -19.89
CA GLU A 52 -3.63 17.34 -19.99
C GLU A 52 -4.10 16.13 -20.82
N GLY A 53 -5.09 15.39 -20.27
CA GLY A 53 -5.59 14.13 -20.85
C GLY A 53 -4.65 12.93 -20.72
N GLY A 54 -3.41 13.12 -20.20
CA GLY A 54 -2.49 12.03 -19.91
C GLY A 54 -2.95 11.18 -18.73
N ILE A 55 -2.62 9.88 -18.75
CA ILE A 55 -2.95 8.92 -17.70
C ILE A 55 -1.66 8.28 -17.20
N GLY A 56 -1.49 8.22 -15.88
CA GLY A 56 -0.33 7.62 -15.23
C GLY A 56 -0.33 6.09 -15.30
N LEU A 57 0.83 5.50 -15.02
CA LEU A 57 1.02 4.04 -14.97
C LEU A 57 -0.05 3.33 -14.12
N CYS A 58 -0.47 3.95 -13.02
CA CYS A 58 -1.46 3.39 -12.12
C CYS A 58 -2.90 3.36 -12.66
N HIS A 59 -3.18 3.97 -13.81
CA HIS A 59 -4.50 4.13 -14.44
C HIS A 59 -5.52 4.98 -13.62
N ALA A 60 -5.16 5.42 -12.42
CA ALA A 60 -6.04 6.17 -11.52
C ALA A 60 -5.65 7.66 -11.39
N ARG A 61 -4.51 8.08 -11.95
CA ARG A 61 -4.05 9.48 -11.95
C ARG A 61 -4.02 10.03 -13.38
N GLY A 62 -4.54 11.23 -13.56
CA GLY A 62 -4.56 11.90 -14.85
C GLY A 62 -4.34 13.41 -14.74
N GLY A 63 -4.37 14.09 -15.88
CA GLY A 63 -4.14 15.53 -15.96
C GLY A 63 -2.71 15.95 -15.69
N VAL A 64 -2.43 17.24 -15.82
CA VAL A 64 -1.08 17.80 -15.61
C VAL A 64 -0.59 17.49 -14.20
N GLY A 65 0.56 16.81 -14.10
CA GLY A 65 1.15 16.42 -12.81
C GLY A 65 0.31 15.42 -12.01
N GLY A 66 -0.63 14.69 -12.64
CA GLY A 66 -1.45 13.69 -11.96
C GLY A 66 -2.48 14.26 -10.98
N LYS A 67 -2.93 15.50 -11.18
CA LYS A 67 -3.88 16.19 -10.31
C LYS A 67 -5.27 15.56 -10.28
N ASP A 68 -5.68 14.87 -11.37
CA ASP A 68 -7.01 14.31 -11.50
C ASP A 68 -7.03 12.90 -10.88
N CYS A 69 -7.88 12.70 -9.88
CA CYS A 69 -8.19 11.41 -9.28
C CYS A 69 -9.27 10.72 -10.12
N LEU A 70 -8.87 9.88 -11.08
CA LEU A 70 -9.77 9.28 -12.08
C LEU A 70 -10.69 8.22 -11.49
N ASN A 71 -10.32 7.62 -10.36
CA ASN A 71 -11.08 6.57 -9.68
C ASN A 71 -11.86 7.09 -8.45
N TYR A 72 -11.98 8.42 -8.29
CA TYR A 72 -12.72 9.00 -7.16
C TYR A 72 -14.19 8.56 -7.17
N GLY A 73 -14.61 7.92 -6.08
CA GLY A 73 -15.98 7.42 -5.92
C GLY A 73 -16.34 6.19 -6.77
N ASP A 74 -15.42 5.64 -7.57
CA ASP A 74 -15.66 4.40 -8.32
C ASP A 74 -15.40 3.18 -7.41
N ILE A 75 -16.46 2.41 -7.12
CA ILE A 75 -16.39 1.21 -6.28
C ILE A 75 -16.55 -0.03 -7.17
N THR A 76 -15.50 -0.83 -7.28
CA THR A 76 -15.47 -2.08 -8.05
C THR A 76 -15.77 -3.30 -7.21
N SER A 77 -15.56 -3.20 -5.91
CA SER A 77 -15.69 -4.31 -4.97
C SER A 77 -16.17 -3.79 -3.62
N ILE A 78 -17.12 -4.51 -3.01
CA ILE A 78 -17.61 -4.23 -1.67
C ILE A 78 -17.97 -5.54 -0.97
N ALA A 79 -17.52 -5.73 0.28
CA ALA A 79 -17.86 -6.90 1.09
C ALA A 79 -17.71 -6.60 2.58
N LEU A 80 -18.52 -7.25 3.43
CA LEU A 80 -18.28 -7.29 4.87
C LEU A 80 -17.39 -8.49 5.18
N ASP A 81 -16.12 -8.25 5.44
CA ASP A 81 -15.12 -9.28 5.65
C ASP A 81 -14.70 -9.39 7.13
N PRO A 82 -14.31 -10.58 7.62
CA PRO A 82 -13.54 -10.71 8.85
C PRO A 82 -12.26 -9.85 8.77
N ILE A 83 -11.90 -9.21 9.88
CA ILE A 83 -10.68 -8.38 9.96
C ILE A 83 -9.41 -9.18 9.63
N ASP A 84 -9.39 -10.46 9.96
CA ASP A 84 -8.29 -11.39 9.66
C ASP A 84 -7.99 -11.52 8.16
N LYS A 85 -8.98 -11.28 7.29
CA LYS A 85 -8.79 -11.25 5.84
C LYS A 85 -8.09 -9.98 5.33
N LYS A 86 -7.88 -8.99 6.22
CA LYS A 86 -7.06 -7.79 5.94
C LYS A 86 -5.63 -7.96 6.47
N PRO A 87 -5.14 -9.18 6.63
CA PRO A 87 -4.08 -9.72 7.50
C PRO A 87 -3.78 -8.82 8.71
N LEU A 88 -4.81 -8.63 9.55
CA LEU A 88 -4.72 -7.88 10.81
C LEU A 88 -5.15 -8.79 11.96
N LYS A 89 -4.20 -9.59 12.46
CA LYS A 89 -4.44 -10.58 13.51
C LYS A 89 -4.53 -9.97 14.91
N ARG A 90 -3.94 -8.79 15.09
CA ARG A 90 -3.82 -8.15 16.40
C ARG A 90 -4.62 -6.86 16.53
N PHE A 91 -5.34 -6.48 15.48
CA PHE A 91 -6.24 -5.33 15.48
C PHE A 91 -7.70 -5.80 15.55
N HIS A 92 -8.36 -5.57 16.69
CA HIS A 92 -9.77 -5.98 16.94
C HIS A 92 -10.09 -7.42 16.49
N PRO A 93 -9.39 -8.46 17.02
CA PRO A 93 -9.61 -9.85 16.62
C PRO A 93 -11.07 -10.27 16.71
N GLY A 94 -11.56 -11.02 15.72
CA GLY A 94 -12.95 -11.51 15.68
C GLY A 94 -13.98 -10.49 15.17
N SER A 95 -13.58 -9.25 14.89
CA SER A 95 -14.46 -8.25 14.27
C SER A 95 -14.62 -8.45 12.77
N THR A 96 -15.58 -7.73 12.18
CA THR A 96 -15.71 -7.57 10.74
C THR A 96 -15.41 -6.13 10.34
N VAL A 97 -15.07 -5.91 9.07
CA VAL A 97 -14.85 -4.60 8.48
C VAL A 97 -15.47 -4.53 7.09
N LEU A 98 -16.19 -3.45 6.80
CA LEU A 98 -16.70 -3.20 5.46
C LEU A 98 -15.52 -2.88 4.54
N SER A 99 -15.26 -3.74 3.56
CA SER A 99 -14.14 -3.63 2.65
C SER A 99 -14.59 -3.04 1.33
N VAL A 100 -13.88 -2.04 0.84
CA VAL A 100 -14.15 -1.40 -0.44
C VAL A 100 -12.90 -1.37 -1.31
N GLY A 101 -13.09 -1.54 -2.60
CA GLY A 101 -12.06 -1.42 -3.62
C GLY A 101 -12.51 -0.58 -4.79
N SER A 102 -11.54 0.01 -5.45
CA SER A 102 -11.70 0.76 -6.68
C SER A 102 -10.87 0.11 -7.79
N PHE A 103 -10.36 0.87 -8.74
CA PHE A 103 -9.44 0.38 -9.77
C PHE A 103 -8.09 1.09 -9.72
N GLY A 104 -7.10 0.48 -10.37
CA GLY A 104 -5.76 1.01 -10.51
C GLY A 104 -4.79 0.54 -9.44
N CYS A 105 -3.52 0.47 -9.83
CA CYS A 105 -2.39 0.12 -8.97
C CYS A 105 -1.09 0.65 -9.58
N ASN A 106 -0.18 1.12 -8.77
CA ASN A 106 1.14 1.60 -9.21
C ASN A 106 2.20 0.48 -9.32
N LEU A 107 1.87 -0.77 -8.96
CA LEU A 107 2.72 -1.94 -9.19
C LEU A 107 2.21 -2.80 -10.36
N ARG A 108 3.06 -3.73 -10.84
CA ARG A 108 2.79 -4.65 -11.95
C ARG A 108 3.12 -6.10 -11.60
N CYS A 109 2.73 -6.52 -10.36
CA CYS A 109 3.00 -7.85 -9.85
C CYS A 109 2.48 -8.94 -10.80
N PRO A 110 3.33 -9.85 -11.33
CA PRO A 110 2.89 -10.91 -12.25
C PRO A 110 1.90 -11.90 -11.61
N PHE A 111 1.93 -12.03 -10.28
CA PHE A 111 1.09 -12.93 -9.47
C PHE A 111 -0.18 -12.25 -8.91
N CYS A 112 -0.55 -11.06 -9.39
CA CYS A 112 -1.65 -10.30 -8.81
C CYS A 112 -2.97 -11.05 -8.97
N GLN A 113 -3.62 -11.42 -7.84
CA GLN A 113 -4.92 -12.07 -7.90
C GLN A 113 -6.07 -11.12 -8.24
N ASN A 114 -5.89 -9.82 -8.01
CA ASN A 114 -6.85 -8.77 -8.34
C ASN A 114 -6.45 -7.99 -9.61
N HIS A 115 -5.72 -8.64 -10.53
CA HIS A 115 -5.16 -7.98 -11.71
C HIS A 115 -6.22 -7.29 -12.57
N GLU A 116 -7.44 -7.83 -12.64
CA GLU A 116 -8.53 -7.25 -13.42
C GLU A 116 -8.86 -5.81 -13.01
N ILE A 117 -8.95 -5.55 -11.70
CA ILE A 117 -9.19 -4.18 -11.20
C ILE A 117 -7.90 -3.38 -11.04
N ALA A 118 -6.78 -4.04 -10.70
CA ALA A 118 -5.49 -3.38 -10.51
C ALA A 118 -4.92 -2.80 -11.81
N THR A 119 -5.15 -3.47 -12.96
CA THR A 119 -4.70 -3.03 -14.28
C THR A 119 -5.79 -2.36 -15.11
N ALA A 120 -7.02 -2.27 -14.58
CA ALA A 120 -8.11 -1.62 -15.28
C ALA A 120 -7.79 -0.15 -15.56
N SER A 121 -8.00 0.25 -16.79
CA SER A 121 -7.97 1.65 -17.23
C SER A 121 -9.39 2.25 -17.30
N ARG A 122 -10.40 1.50 -16.87
CA ARG A 122 -11.81 1.80 -17.14
C ARG A 122 -12.63 1.98 -15.87
N ARG A 123 -13.46 2.98 -15.91
CA ARG A 123 -14.55 3.32 -15.01
C ARG A 123 -15.71 2.35 -15.23
N GLY A 124 -15.93 1.41 -14.34
CA GLY A 124 -17.00 0.40 -14.49
C GLY A 124 -17.61 -0.04 -13.16
N GLY A 125 -17.26 0.65 -12.06
CA GLY A 125 -17.85 0.42 -10.74
C GLY A 125 -19.14 1.18 -10.50
N GLN A 126 -19.77 0.92 -9.37
CA GLN A 126 -20.84 1.77 -8.85
C GLN A 126 -20.24 3.06 -8.31
N LYS A 127 -20.92 4.19 -8.49
CA LYS A 127 -20.52 5.44 -7.86
C LYS A 127 -21.02 5.48 -6.42
N ALA A 128 -20.15 5.86 -5.51
CA ALA A 128 -20.49 6.12 -4.12
C ALA A 128 -19.73 7.35 -3.60
N SER A 129 -20.43 8.18 -2.85
CA SER A 129 -19.82 9.28 -2.10
C SER A 129 -19.18 8.77 -0.80
N PRO A 130 -18.25 9.53 -0.20
CA PRO A 130 -17.71 9.23 1.11
C PRO A 130 -18.79 9.01 2.17
N LYS A 131 -19.81 9.88 2.20
CA LYS A 131 -20.92 9.78 3.15
C LYS A 131 -21.74 8.50 2.96
N GLU A 132 -22.09 8.11 1.74
CA GLU A 132 -22.84 6.87 1.49
C GLU A 132 -22.07 5.63 1.97
N LEU A 133 -20.75 5.58 1.80
CA LEU A 133 -19.95 4.49 2.33
C LEU A 133 -19.88 4.50 3.86
N ALA A 134 -19.80 5.67 4.47
CA ALA A 134 -19.82 5.80 5.92
C ALA A 134 -21.17 5.39 6.52
N ASP A 135 -22.28 5.82 5.92
CA ASP A 135 -23.65 5.42 6.34
C ASP A 135 -23.84 3.91 6.18
N LEU A 136 -23.36 3.32 5.09
CA LEU A 136 -23.37 1.88 4.87
C LEU A 136 -22.55 1.13 5.93
N ALA A 137 -21.34 1.61 6.25
CA ALA A 137 -20.52 1.04 7.29
C ALA A 137 -21.21 1.10 8.66
N ALA A 138 -21.84 2.23 8.99
CA ALA A 138 -22.58 2.41 10.22
C ALA A 138 -23.79 1.46 10.34
N SER A 139 -24.51 1.25 9.23
CA SER A 139 -25.67 0.32 9.20
C SER A 139 -25.30 -1.13 9.53
N MET A 140 -24.02 -1.49 9.36
CA MET A 140 -23.50 -2.83 9.61
C MET A 140 -22.90 -3.03 11.00
N LYS A 141 -22.95 -2.03 11.90
CA LYS A 141 -22.41 -2.15 13.28
C LYS A 141 -22.98 -3.35 14.03
N ALA A 142 -24.29 -3.62 13.90
CA ALA A 142 -24.94 -4.77 14.52
C ALA A 142 -24.41 -6.14 14.02
N ARG A 143 -23.71 -6.16 12.88
CA ARG A 143 -23.05 -7.34 12.32
C ARG A 143 -21.56 -7.43 12.69
N GLY A 144 -21.11 -6.64 13.68
CA GLY A 144 -19.74 -6.61 14.15
C GLY A 144 -18.80 -5.73 13.30
N ASN A 145 -19.35 -4.89 12.41
CA ASN A 145 -18.55 -3.98 11.60
C ASN A 145 -17.91 -2.88 12.45
N ILE A 146 -16.57 -2.82 12.42
CA ILE A 146 -15.81 -1.80 13.16
C ILE A 146 -15.52 -0.54 12.34
N GLY A 147 -15.66 -0.59 11.00
CA GLY A 147 -15.30 0.53 10.16
C GLY A 147 -15.25 0.24 8.67
N LEU A 148 -14.37 0.95 7.99
CA LEU A 148 -14.15 0.84 6.55
C LEU A 148 -12.70 0.42 6.27
N ALA A 149 -12.52 -0.59 5.41
CA ALA A 149 -11.22 -1.04 4.92
C ALA A 149 -11.06 -0.69 3.43
N TYR A 150 -10.04 0.06 3.12
CA TYR A 150 -9.63 0.42 1.76
C TYR A 150 -8.67 -0.64 1.25
N THR A 151 -9.06 -1.42 0.21
CA THR A 151 -8.37 -2.65 -0.17
C THR A 151 -8.68 -3.11 -1.61
N TYR A 152 -8.33 -4.34 -1.98
CA TYR A 152 -8.52 -5.05 -3.25
C TYR A 152 -7.64 -4.56 -4.41
N ASN A 153 -7.71 -3.28 -4.80
CA ASN A 153 -6.73 -2.61 -5.64
C ASN A 153 -5.66 -1.91 -4.77
N GLU A 154 -4.91 -0.98 -5.33
CA GLU A 154 -4.08 -0.08 -4.51
C GLU A 154 -4.88 1.19 -4.16
N PRO A 155 -5.35 1.34 -2.92
CA PRO A 155 -6.23 2.45 -2.56
C PRO A 155 -5.55 3.82 -2.62
N LEU A 156 -4.24 3.89 -2.36
CA LEU A 156 -3.53 5.17 -2.27
C LEU A 156 -3.30 5.86 -3.62
N VAL A 157 -3.53 5.18 -4.75
CA VAL A 157 -3.55 5.88 -6.05
C VAL A 157 -4.74 6.86 -6.17
N GLY A 158 -5.78 6.66 -5.34
CA GLY A 158 -6.93 7.55 -5.16
C GLY A 158 -7.04 8.08 -3.73
N HIS A 159 -5.91 8.47 -3.14
CA HIS A 159 -5.81 8.83 -1.72
C HIS A 159 -6.76 9.96 -1.29
N GLU A 160 -7.18 10.84 -2.20
CA GLU A 160 -8.16 11.89 -1.89
C GLU A 160 -9.51 11.29 -1.50
N PHE A 161 -9.99 10.29 -2.25
CA PHE A 161 -11.24 9.60 -1.91
C PHE A 161 -11.11 8.82 -0.60
N VAL A 162 -9.98 8.14 -0.39
CA VAL A 162 -9.69 7.44 0.87
C VAL A 162 -9.69 8.41 2.05
N ARG A 163 -9.06 9.59 1.92
CA ARG A 163 -9.02 10.64 2.95
C ARG A 163 -10.43 11.14 3.28
N ASP A 164 -11.23 11.42 2.27
CA ASP A 164 -12.56 11.99 2.46
C ASP A 164 -13.50 10.95 3.13
N CYS A 165 -13.41 9.66 2.72
CA CYS A 165 -14.10 8.58 3.41
C CYS A 165 -13.61 8.40 4.85
N ALA A 166 -12.30 8.49 5.08
CA ALA A 166 -11.72 8.31 6.40
C ALA A 166 -12.17 9.41 7.38
N ALA A 167 -12.36 10.63 6.90
CA ALA A 167 -12.92 11.72 7.69
C ALA A 167 -14.36 11.40 8.12
N GLU A 168 -15.23 10.94 7.21
CA GLU A 168 -16.62 10.56 7.50
C GLU A 168 -16.70 9.40 8.50
N ILE A 169 -15.89 8.34 8.31
CA ILE A 169 -15.81 7.19 9.22
C ILE A 169 -15.38 7.62 10.62
N ARG A 170 -14.41 8.53 10.73
CA ARG A 170 -13.93 9.04 12.01
C ARG A 170 -14.98 9.85 12.76
N MET A 171 -15.81 10.64 12.05
CA MET A 171 -16.94 11.36 12.65
C MET A 171 -17.97 10.42 13.27
N LEU A 172 -18.11 9.20 12.76
CA LEU A 172 -18.99 8.14 13.30
C LEU A 172 -18.35 7.34 14.45
N GLY A 173 -17.12 7.69 14.87
CA GLY A 173 -16.35 6.96 15.90
C GLY A 173 -15.94 5.56 15.45
N MET A 174 -15.88 5.31 14.13
CA MET A 174 -15.52 4.02 13.54
C MET A 174 -14.05 4.01 13.09
N LYS A 175 -13.54 2.86 12.66
CA LYS A 175 -12.14 2.60 12.35
C LYS A 175 -11.85 2.67 10.86
N ASN A 176 -10.71 3.25 10.52
CA ASN A 176 -10.16 3.26 9.17
C ASN A 176 -9.03 2.25 9.04
N VAL A 177 -9.19 1.30 8.14
CA VAL A 177 -8.22 0.23 7.86
C VAL A 177 -7.68 0.38 6.46
N LEU A 178 -6.36 0.36 6.30
CA LEU A 178 -5.69 0.46 5.01
C LEU A 178 -4.95 -0.84 4.68
N VAL A 179 -5.17 -1.38 3.49
CA VAL A 179 -4.36 -2.48 2.93
C VAL A 179 -3.70 -1.96 1.66
N THR A 180 -2.37 -1.84 1.68
CA THR A 180 -1.61 -1.13 0.65
C THR A 180 -0.27 -1.80 0.35
N ASN A 181 0.28 -1.55 -0.83
CA ASN A 181 1.63 -1.95 -1.18
C ASN A 181 2.72 -1.00 -0.65
N GLY A 182 2.34 0.14 -0.07
CA GLY A 182 3.24 1.10 0.56
C GLY A 182 4.22 1.83 -0.37
N SER A 183 4.17 1.63 -1.68
CA SER A 183 5.09 2.26 -2.64
C SER A 183 4.64 3.69 -3.00
N PHE A 184 4.67 4.60 -1.99
CA PHE A 184 4.16 5.97 -2.10
C PHE A 184 5.10 7.01 -1.49
N CYS A 185 5.11 8.20 -2.08
CA CYS A 185 5.69 9.38 -1.48
C CYS A 185 4.82 9.82 -0.29
N LEU A 186 5.43 10.24 0.82
CA LEU A 186 4.70 10.54 2.05
C LEU A 186 4.01 11.89 2.01
N GLU A 187 4.62 12.88 1.36
CA GLU A 187 4.16 14.26 1.37
C GLU A 187 2.69 14.42 0.90
N PRO A 188 2.22 13.75 -0.17
CA PRO A 188 0.81 13.83 -0.57
C PRO A 188 -0.15 13.17 0.42
N LEU A 189 0.35 12.31 1.31
CA LEU A 189 -0.44 11.50 2.23
C LEU A 189 -0.52 12.05 3.65
N GLU A 190 0.18 13.15 3.96
CA GLU A 190 0.22 13.71 5.32
C GLU A 190 -1.16 14.08 5.88
N GLY A 191 -2.12 14.46 5.03
CA GLY A 191 -3.50 14.71 5.45
C GLY A 191 -4.35 13.45 5.67
N LEU A 192 -3.90 12.30 5.17
CA LEU A 192 -4.59 11.00 5.32
C LEU A 192 -4.02 10.18 6.49
N ILE A 193 -2.69 10.15 6.65
CA ILE A 193 -2.02 9.29 7.63
C ILE A 193 -2.63 9.39 9.04
N PRO A 194 -2.94 10.57 9.61
CA PRO A 194 -3.52 10.69 10.95
C PRO A 194 -4.95 10.12 11.06
N LEU A 195 -5.62 9.86 9.96
CA LEU A 195 -6.98 9.31 9.94
C LEU A 195 -7.00 7.77 9.94
N ILE A 196 -5.86 7.12 9.70
CA ILE A 196 -5.76 5.65 9.63
C ILE A 196 -5.53 5.07 11.03
N ASP A 197 -6.36 4.12 11.44
CA ASP A 197 -6.26 3.41 12.72
C ASP A 197 -5.37 2.17 12.63
N ALA A 198 -5.44 1.44 11.51
CA ALA A 198 -4.62 0.26 11.25
C ALA A 198 -4.27 0.11 9.77
N THR A 199 -3.10 -0.47 9.50
CA THR A 199 -2.68 -0.79 8.15
C THR A 199 -2.05 -2.18 8.07
N ASN A 200 -2.36 -2.90 7.01
CA ASN A 200 -1.51 -3.98 6.53
C ASN A 200 -0.74 -3.51 5.31
N VAL A 201 0.58 -3.59 5.38
CA VAL A 201 1.45 -3.23 4.26
C VAL A 201 2.00 -4.49 3.60
N ASP A 202 1.72 -4.63 2.33
CA ASP A 202 2.31 -5.67 1.48
C ASP A 202 3.78 -5.35 1.18
N LEU A 203 4.71 -5.75 2.06
CA LEU A 203 6.15 -5.73 1.79
C LEU A 203 6.48 -6.92 0.89
N LYS A 204 6.53 -6.68 -0.42
CA LYS A 204 6.52 -7.73 -1.45
C LYS A 204 7.77 -8.62 -1.45
N GLY A 205 8.92 -8.10 -1.03
CA GLY A 205 10.21 -8.73 -0.86
C GLY A 205 11.17 -7.79 -0.14
N PHE A 206 12.41 -8.22 0.09
CA PHE A 206 13.39 -7.41 0.81
C PHE A 206 14.66 -7.13 0.00
N THR A 207 14.54 -7.21 -1.33
CA THR A 207 15.59 -6.83 -2.28
C THR A 207 15.08 -5.86 -3.33
N GLN A 208 15.95 -4.94 -3.80
CA GLN A 208 15.57 -4.02 -4.87
C GLN A 208 15.27 -4.78 -6.17
N SER A 209 15.99 -5.87 -6.47
CA SER A 209 15.73 -6.70 -7.65
C SER A 209 14.32 -7.31 -7.67
N TYR A 210 13.76 -7.64 -6.49
CA TYR A 210 12.37 -8.07 -6.40
C TYR A 210 11.41 -6.90 -6.71
N TYR A 211 11.70 -5.72 -6.19
CA TYR A 211 10.90 -4.52 -6.46
C TYR A 211 10.98 -4.07 -7.91
N ASP A 212 12.13 -4.22 -8.58
CA ASP A 212 12.27 -3.99 -10.03
C ASP A 212 11.34 -4.95 -10.82
N TRP A 213 11.24 -6.21 -10.39
CA TRP A 213 10.36 -7.20 -11.02
C TRP A 213 8.87 -6.88 -10.86
N VAL A 214 8.45 -6.33 -9.74
CA VAL A 214 7.04 -5.94 -9.50
C VAL A 214 6.76 -4.48 -9.87
N GLY A 215 7.76 -3.73 -10.29
CA GLY A 215 7.65 -2.34 -10.71
C GLY A 215 7.50 -1.36 -9.54
N GLY A 216 8.32 -1.49 -8.49
CA GLY A 216 8.28 -0.64 -7.30
C GLY A 216 9.67 -0.19 -6.82
N ASP A 217 9.72 0.33 -5.60
CA ASP A 217 10.95 0.77 -4.93
C ASP A 217 10.94 0.37 -3.47
N LEU A 218 11.92 -0.46 -3.06
CA LEU A 218 12.01 -1.03 -1.72
C LEU A 218 12.17 0.06 -0.65
N GLU A 219 13.05 1.02 -0.88
CA GLU A 219 13.34 2.03 0.14
C GLU A 219 12.15 2.98 0.37
N THR A 220 11.34 3.21 -0.66
CA THR A 220 10.08 3.95 -0.51
C THR A 220 9.11 3.19 0.39
N VAL A 221 8.94 1.87 0.19
CA VAL A 221 8.06 1.05 1.03
C VAL A 221 8.57 0.97 2.47
N LYS A 222 9.88 0.84 2.67
CA LYS A 222 10.49 0.86 4.01
C LYS A 222 10.22 2.19 4.73
N ARG A 223 10.40 3.33 4.06
CA ARG A 223 10.08 4.65 4.64
C ARG A 223 8.60 4.78 5.00
N PHE A 224 7.72 4.26 4.13
CA PHE A 224 6.27 4.25 4.36
C PHE A 224 5.92 3.43 5.62
N ILE A 225 6.42 2.20 5.76
CA ILE A 225 6.20 1.35 6.94
C ILE A 225 6.73 2.05 8.20
N ALA A 226 7.96 2.57 8.17
CA ALA A 226 8.56 3.26 9.32
C ALA A 226 7.74 4.49 9.75
N ARG A 227 7.19 5.26 8.79
CA ARG A 227 6.33 6.42 9.07
C ARG A 227 5.03 6.00 9.76
N LEU A 228 4.39 4.92 9.30
CA LEU A 228 3.13 4.43 9.85
C LEU A 228 3.29 3.72 11.19
N ALA A 229 4.41 3.03 11.43
CA ALA A 229 4.71 2.36 12.69
C ALA A 229 4.65 3.31 13.91
N GLY A 230 4.99 4.59 13.71
CA GLY A 230 4.86 5.64 14.74
C GLY A 230 3.49 6.30 14.83
N THR A 231 2.50 5.88 14.02
CA THR A 231 1.22 6.60 13.89
C THR A 231 0.00 5.73 14.16
N CYS A 232 -0.03 4.49 13.66
CA CYS A 232 -1.17 3.59 13.76
C CYS A 232 -0.72 2.15 14.02
N HIS A 233 -1.67 1.23 14.17
CA HIS A 233 -1.36 -0.20 14.24
C HIS A 233 -0.89 -0.69 12.86
N VAL A 234 0.31 -1.29 12.80
CA VAL A 234 0.90 -1.81 11.57
C VAL A 234 1.09 -3.32 11.66
N GLU A 235 0.64 -4.05 10.64
CA GLU A 235 1.05 -5.42 10.37
C GLU A 235 1.59 -5.51 8.94
N VAL A 236 2.53 -6.40 8.69
CA VAL A 236 3.21 -6.51 7.38
C VAL A 236 2.93 -7.88 6.77
N THR A 237 2.66 -7.92 5.48
CA THR A 237 2.45 -9.17 4.74
C THR A 237 3.49 -9.33 3.64
N THR A 238 4.12 -10.52 3.57
CA THR A 238 4.96 -10.94 2.46
C THR A 238 4.37 -12.18 1.80
N LEU A 239 3.96 -12.06 0.54
CA LEU A 239 3.62 -13.22 -0.29
C LEU A 239 4.93 -13.89 -0.71
N VAL A 240 5.13 -15.13 -0.29
CA VAL A 240 6.34 -15.90 -0.63
C VAL A 240 6.16 -16.51 -2.01
N VAL A 241 6.98 -16.08 -2.97
CA VAL A 241 6.95 -16.52 -4.37
C VAL A 241 8.18 -17.40 -4.65
N PRO A 242 8.01 -18.67 -5.05
CA PRO A 242 9.13 -19.59 -5.29
C PRO A 242 10.16 -19.04 -6.27
N GLY A 243 11.45 -19.16 -5.93
CA GLY A 243 12.57 -18.69 -6.74
C GLY A 243 12.71 -17.17 -6.83
N LYS A 244 11.98 -16.40 -6.00
CA LYS A 244 11.99 -14.94 -6.02
C LYS A 244 12.36 -14.31 -4.66
N ASN A 245 11.60 -14.60 -3.61
CA ASN A 245 11.80 -14.09 -2.25
C ASN A 245 11.64 -15.20 -1.19
N ASP A 246 11.94 -16.45 -1.55
CA ASP A 246 11.79 -17.64 -0.73
C ASP A 246 13.09 -18.08 -0.03
N ARG A 247 14.08 -17.18 0.07
CA ARG A 247 15.36 -17.45 0.76
C ARG A 247 15.28 -17.04 2.24
N ALA A 248 15.81 -17.91 3.10
CA ALA A 248 15.80 -17.69 4.55
C ALA A 248 16.56 -16.43 4.94
N GLU A 249 17.69 -16.11 4.28
CA GLU A 249 18.51 -14.95 4.55
C GLU A 249 17.78 -13.64 4.25
N GLU A 250 16.91 -13.62 3.22
CA GLU A 250 16.10 -12.45 2.89
C GLU A 250 15.02 -12.21 3.94
N ILE A 251 14.34 -13.26 4.39
CA ILE A 251 13.29 -13.16 5.43
C ILE A 251 13.92 -12.83 6.80
N ASP A 252 15.10 -13.35 7.12
CA ASP A 252 15.87 -13.01 8.31
C ASP A 252 16.19 -11.50 8.34
N ALA A 253 16.74 -10.97 7.25
CA ALA A 253 17.04 -9.54 7.11
C ALA A 253 15.79 -8.66 7.19
N LEU A 254 14.67 -9.08 6.57
CA LEU A 254 13.39 -8.41 6.65
C LEU A 254 12.88 -8.37 8.10
N ALA A 255 12.90 -9.50 8.80
CA ALA A 255 12.42 -9.63 10.16
C ALA A 255 13.30 -8.83 11.15
N ALA A 256 14.63 -8.87 10.99
CA ALA A 256 15.55 -8.06 11.75
C ALA A 256 15.27 -6.55 11.56
N TRP A 257 15.02 -6.11 10.35
CA TRP A 257 14.67 -4.71 10.08
C TRP A 257 13.32 -4.32 10.72
N LEU A 258 12.28 -5.15 10.60
CA LEU A 258 10.97 -4.90 11.22
C LEU A 258 11.07 -4.81 12.75
N SER A 259 11.87 -5.67 13.39
CA SER A 259 12.05 -5.66 14.84
C SER A 259 12.64 -4.34 15.35
N GLY A 260 13.43 -3.65 14.54
CA GLY A 260 13.97 -2.32 14.83
C GLY A 260 12.90 -1.20 14.82
N LEU A 261 11.72 -1.45 14.23
CA LEU A 261 10.63 -0.48 14.19
C LEU A 261 9.60 -0.67 15.32
N GLY A 262 9.60 -1.81 16.01
CA GLY A 262 8.68 -2.13 17.10
C GLY A 262 8.08 -3.54 17.02
N ASP A 263 7.02 -3.79 17.78
CA ASP A 263 6.30 -5.08 17.80
C ASP A 263 5.34 -5.18 16.58
N ILE A 264 5.91 -5.26 15.37
CA ILE A 264 5.16 -5.34 14.11
C ILE A 264 4.98 -6.81 13.72
N PRO A 265 3.74 -7.34 13.64
CA PRO A 265 3.47 -8.68 13.17
C PRO A 265 3.83 -8.87 11.69
N LEU A 266 4.42 -10.03 11.37
CA LEU A 266 4.71 -10.45 10.00
C LEU A 266 3.78 -11.60 9.59
N HIS A 267 3.16 -11.46 8.43
CA HIS A 267 2.38 -12.51 7.77
C HIS A 267 3.16 -13.03 6.57
N LEU A 268 3.50 -14.31 6.57
CA LEU A 268 4.08 -15.01 5.42
C LEU A 268 2.97 -15.80 4.74
N SER A 269 2.58 -15.39 3.54
CA SER A 269 1.49 -16.00 2.79
C SER A 269 1.99 -16.87 1.66
N ARG A 270 1.34 -18.03 1.50
CA ARG A 270 1.59 -18.95 0.41
C ARG A 270 1.15 -18.35 -0.92
N CYS A 271 2.01 -18.37 -1.94
CA CYS A 271 1.67 -18.00 -3.30
C CYS A 271 1.01 -19.18 -4.04
N PHE A 272 -0.01 -18.87 -4.83
CA PHE A 272 -0.56 -19.76 -5.84
C PHE A 272 -0.45 -19.07 -7.20
N PRO A 273 -0.16 -19.83 -8.30
CA PRO A 273 -0.09 -19.25 -9.64
C PRO A 273 -1.35 -18.48 -10.01
N ARG A 274 -1.16 -17.26 -10.46
CA ARG A 274 -2.23 -16.35 -10.90
C ARG A 274 -1.70 -15.37 -11.94
N HIS A 275 -2.59 -14.85 -12.77
CA HIS A 275 -2.31 -13.83 -13.78
C HIS A 275 -1.19 -14.28 -14.74
N ARG A 276 -0.03 -13.64 -14.69
CA ARG A 276 1.14 -13.94 -15.56
C ARG A 276 2.23 -14.76 -14.86
N PHE A 277 2.01 -15.16 -13.62
CA PHE A 277 2.92 -16.04 -12.90
C PHE A 277 2.48 -17.49 -13.10
N GLU A 278 3.31 -18.24 -13.86
CA GLU A 278 3.09 -19.65 -14.23
C GLU A 278 3.91 -20.63 -13.38
N GLY A 279 4.53 -20.14 -12.28
CA GLY A 279 5.32 -20.99 -11.38
C GLY A 279 4.47 -21.94 -10.53
N GLU A 280 5.13 -22.77 -9.74
CA GLU A 280 4.46 -23.67 -8.79
C GLU A 280 3.97 -22.92 -7.54
N PRO A 281 2.92 -23.44 -6.86
CA PRO A 281 2.55 -22.94 -5.54
C PRO A 281 3.72 -23.08 -4.56
N THR A 282 3.87 -22.12 -3.64
CA THR A 282 4.90 -22.21 -2.60
C THR A 282 4.69 -23.47 -1.77
N PRO A 283 5.69 -24.36 -1.60
CA PRO A 283 5.58 -25.53 -0.72
C PRO A 283 5.32 -25.08 0.74
N PRO A 284 4.40 -25.73 1.48
CA PRO A 284 4.15 -25.39 2.90
C PRO A 284 5.41 -25.43 3.76
N ASP A 285 6.29 -26.41 3.55
CA ASP A 285 7.55 -26.54 4.28
C ASP A 285 8.49 -25.35 4.11
N THR A 286 8.44 -24.70 2.94
CA THR A 286 9.16 -23.44 2.72
C THR A 286 8.66 -22.36 3.66
N LEU A 287 7.34 -22.19 3.80
CA LEU A 287 6.76 -21.22 4.71
C LEU A 287 7.12 -21.50 6.17
N TYR A 288 7.11 -22.74 6.60
CA TYR A 288 7.53 -23.10 7.97
C TYR A 288 8.98 -22.72 8.24
N LYS A 289 9.91 -23.05 7.33
CA LYS A 289 11.33 -22.69 7.45
C LYS A 289 11.54 -21.16 7.50
N LEU A 290 10.84 -20.42 6.65
CA LEU A 290 10.90 -18.96 6.61
C LEU A 290 10.30 -18.34 7.87
N ALA A 291 9.22 -18.92 8.40
CA ALA A 291 8.65 -18.46 9.66
C ALA A 291 9.59 -18.68 10.85
N ASP A 292 10.34 -19.78 10.86
CA ASP A 292 11.34 -20.01 11.92
C ASP A 292 12.49 -19.02 11.85
N ALA A 293 12.97 -18.66 10.65
CA ALA A 293 13.94 -17.57 10.48
C ALA A 293 13.38 -16.23 11.00
N ALA A 294 12.13 -15.88 10.64
CA ALA A 294 11.51 -14.64 11.10
C ALA A 294 11.29 -14.60 12.62
N ARG A 295 10.96 -15.72 13.26
CA ARG A 295 10.74 -15.84 14.72
C ARG A 295 12.01 -15.63 15.55
N ALA A 296 13.20 -15.66 14.94
CA ALA A 296 14.43 -15.28 15.62
C ALA A 296 14.44 -13.78 16.01
N HIS A 297 13.66 -12.95 15.29
CA HIS A 297 13.62 -11.50 15.47
C HIS A 297 12.25 -10.98 15.91
N LEU A 298 11.14 -11.67 15.51
CA LEU A 298 9.78 -11.18 15.67
C LEU A 298 8.96 -12.07 16.60
N LYS A 299 8.23 -11.45 17.52
CA LYS A 299 7.31 -12.12 18.45
C LYS A 299 6.09 -12.72 17.75
N HIS A 300 5.61 -12.10 16.68
CA HIS A 300 4.38 -12.45 16.01
C HIS A 300 4.63 -12.72 14.53
N VAL A 301 4.65 -14.02 14.17
CA VAL A 301 4.78 -14.49 12.79
C VAL A 301 3.62 -15.43 12.48
N TYR A 302 2.80 -15.04 11.51
CA TYR A 302 1.61 -15.77 11.09
C TYR A 302 1.79 -16.35 9.69
N LEU A 303 1.25 -17.54 9.47
CA LEU A 303 1.23 -18.16 8.15
C LEU A 303 -0.16 -18.06 7.53
N GLY A 304 -0.21 -17.73 6.25
CA GLY A 304 -1.45 -17.59 5.48
C GLY A 304 -1.52 -18.52 4.28
N ASN A 305 -2.74 -18.88 3.89
CA ASN A 305 -3.04 -19.73 2.74
C ASN A 305 -2.42 -21.15 2.82
N ILE A 306 -2.26 -21.69 4.02
CA ILE A 306 -1.76 -23.05 4.25
C ILE A 306 -2.92 -24.04 4.15
#